data_a8706479f195974190f80e02b8a5dd4b
#
_entry.id   a8706479f195974190f80e02b8a5dd4b
#
_cell.length_a   1.000
_cell.length_b   1.000
_cell.length_c   1.000
_cell.angle_alpha   90.00
_cell.angle_beta   90.00
_cell.angle_gamma   90.00
#
_symmetry.space_group_name_H-M   'P 1'
#
loop_
_entity.id
_entity.type
_entity.pdbx_description
1 polymer ?
#
loop_
_entity_poly.entity_id
_entity_poly.type
_entity_poly.pdbx_seq_one_letter_code
_entity_poly.pdbx_strand_id
1 'polypeptide(L)'
;MKRKDAIIREFSLKKKKILTSDDLRAVCDKYGFDFGRTKIGLMNKGYLLTIFRGIYYLRDFNEKKTGVIKYSTDELLSEGLRLKGVGNWYFGLNTALKRMNLTHEIFAVDYVLNERFNRVRPMEIFGSNFLFVKIKPSLFSFGIEKTTTANDIPINYSDAEKTLLDMAYLYRLSGKSGEAIISLIEEYAGDVDKKKLINYAKNYPKTIGKIIAEALG
;
A
#
# COMPACT_ATOMS: atom_id res chain seq x y z
N MET A 1 38.35 0.41 -6.34
CA MET A 1 36.99 -0.23 -6.28
C MET A 1 36.00 0.61 -7.10
N LYS A 2 35.20 0.01 -7.99
CA LYS A 2 34.23 0.80 -8.78
C LYS A 2 33.15 1.37 -7.84
N ARG A 3 32.75 2.64 -8.08
CA ARG A 3 31.78 3.39 -7.23
C ARG A 3 30.53 2.58 -6.85
N LYS A 4 29.91 1.89 -7.83
CA LYS A 4 28.71 1.04 -7.60
C LYS A 4 28.98 -0.11 -6.62
N ASP A 5 30.17 -0.74 -6.73
CA ASP A 5 30.52 -1.91 -5.93
C ASP A 5 30.70 -1.53 -4.46
N ALA A 6 31.28 -0.34 -4.21
CA ALA A 6 31.40 0.23 -2.87
C ALA A 6 30.03 0.44 -2.21
N ILE A 7 29.11 1.07 -2.95
CA ILE A 7 27.74 1.35 -2.46
C ILE A 7 27.00 0.05 -2.17
N ILE A 8 26.96 -0.90 -3.13
CA ILE A 8 26.25 -2.17 -2.96
C ILE A 8 26.80 -2.95 -1.78
N ARG A 9 28.15 -3.02 -1.65
CA ARG A 9 28.82 -3.73 -0.54
C ARG A 9 28.49 -3.09 0.82
N GLU A 10 28.55 -1.77 0.92
CA GLU A 10 28.22 -1.05 2.16
C GLU A 10 26.84 -1.36 2.68
N PHE A 11 25.83 -1.30 1.79
CA PHE A 11 24.45 -1.60 2.17
C PHE A 11 24.19 -3.09 2.38
N SER A 12 24.90 -3.97 1.68
CA SER A 12 24.86 -5.42 1.94
C SER A 12 25.38 -5.77 3.33
N LEU A 13 26.46 -5.13 3.78
CA LEU A 13 26.97 -5.31 5.14
C LEU A 13 26.00 -4.83 6.19
N LYS A 14 25.26 -3.75 5.92
CA LYS A 14 24.20 -3.22 6.80
C LYS A 14 22.88 -4.00 6.68
N LYS A 15 22.79 -5.02 5.83
CA LYS A 15 21.55 -5.75 5.50
C LYS A 15 20.38 -4.82 5.11
N LYS A 16 20.69 -3.66 4.53
CA LYS A 16 19.70 -2.64 4.19
C LYS A 16 19.48 -2.60 2.68
N LYS A 17 18.26 -2.96 2.24
CA LYS A 17 17.85 -2.99 0.83
C LYS A 17 16.98 -1.80 0.43
N ILE A 18 16.18 -1.29 1.35
CA ILE A 18 15.30 -0.16 1.12
C ILE A 18 15.95 1.08 1.74
N LEU A 19 16.21 2.09 0.92
CA LEU A 19 17.07 3.23 1.22
C LEU A 19 16.31 4.54 1.02
N THR A 20 16.60 5.50 1.87
CA THR A 20 16.25 6.91 1.61
C THR A 20 17.34 7.62 0.79
N SER A 21 17.02 8.81 0.26
CA SER A 21 18.02 9.68 -0.34
C SER A 21 19.14 10.03 0.63
N ASP A 22 18.82 10.20 1.92
CA ASP A 22 19.77 10.57 2.96
C ASP A 22 20.70 9.40 3.30
N ASP A 23 20.19 8.17 3.33
CA ASP A 23 21.03 6.97 3.47
C ASP A 23 22.08 6.89 2.35
N LEU A 24 21.63 7.09 1.11
CA LEU A 24 22.52 7.02 -0.05
C LEU A 24 23.53 8.18 -0.02
N ARG A 25 23.10 9.38 0.38
CA ARG A 25 23.97 10.56 0.51
C ARG A 25 25.05 10.30 1.55
N ALA A 26 24.68 9.84 2.74
CA ALA A 26 25.64 9.55 3.81
C ALA A 26 26.72 8.54 3.39
N VAL A 27 26.36 7.53 2.60
CA VAL A 27 27.35 6.58 2.06
C VAL A 27 28.20 7.22 0.96
N CYS A 28 27.62 8.06 0.11
CA CYS A 28 28.38 8.82 -0.90
C CYS A 28 29.42 9.71 -0.23
N ASP A 29 29.04 10.47 0.80
CA ASP A 29 29.92 11.38 1.54
C ASP A 29 31.06 10.61 2.21
N LYS A 30 30.79 9.46 2.83
CA LYS A 30 31.80 8.57 3.41
C LYS A 30 32.91 8.17 2.42
N TYR A 31 32.56 8.00 1.16
CA TYR A 31 33.51 7.55 0.12
C TYR A 31 33.96 8.68 -0.81
N GLY A 32 33.59 9.92 -0.56
CA GLY A 32 33.91 11.06 -1.42
C GLY A 32 33.27 10.99 -2.80
N PHE A 33 32.09 10.39 -2.92
CA PHE A 33 31.36 10.27 -4.18
C PHE A 33 30.31 11.38 -4.33
N ASP A 34 30.18 11.96 -5.52
CA ASP A 34 29.06 12.84 -5.84
C ASP A 34 27.73 12.05 -5.80
N PHE A 35 26.80 12.51 -4.98
CA PHE A 35 25.49 11.88 -4.78
C PHE A 35 24.67 11.81 -6.07
N GLY A 36 24.58 12.93 -6.81
CA GLY A 36 23.74 13.02 -8.01
C GLY A 36 24.20 12.04 -9.10
N ARG A 37 25.50 12.06 -9.41
CA ARG A 37 26.12 11.16 -10.40
C ARG A 37 26.04 9.70 -9.96
N THR A 38 26.21 9.43 -8.67
CA THR A 38 26.14 8.07 -8.11
C THR A 38 24.71 7.52 -8.22
N LYS A 39 23.71 8.30 -7.79
CA LYS A 39 22.31 7.93 -7.89
C LYS A 39 21.90 7.63 -9.33
N ILE A 40 22.15 8.56 -10.26
CA ILE A 40 21.83 8.40 -11.68
C ILE A 40 22.55 7.17 -12.26
N GLY A 41 23.82 7.01 -11.93
CA GLY A 41 24.60 5.86 -12.40
C GLY A 41 24.10 4.50 -11.90
N LEU A 42 23.59 4.44 -10.67
CA LEU A 42 22.95 3.23 -10.12
C LEU A 42 21.58 2.97 -10.76
N MET A 43 20.79 4.02 -10.98
CA MET A 43 19.47 3.93 -11.63
C MET A 43 19.62 3.48 -13.09
N ASN A 44 20.47 4.11 -13.89
CA ASN A 44 20.69 3.77 -15.29
C ASN A 44 21.22 2.33 -15.48
N LYS A 45 21.96 1.81 -14.49
CA LYS A 45 22.42 0.42 -14.47
C LYS A 45 21.40 -0.55 -13.88
N GLY A 46 20.24 -0.08 -13.44
CA GLY A 46 19.17 -0.88 -12.86
C GLY A 46 19.50 -1.52 -11.51
N TYR A 47 20.45 -0.96 -10.75
CA TYR A 47 20.71 -1.36 -9.37
C TYR A 47 19.82 -0.63 -8.36
N LEU A 48 19.50 0.63 -8.64
CA LEU A 48 18.65 1.46 -7.78
C LEU A 48 17.29 1.65 -8.46
N LEU A 49 16.24 1.14 -7.84
CA LEU A 49 14.87 1.22 -8.33
C LEU A 49 14.05 2.12 -7.42
N THR A 50 13.19 2.94 -7.99
CA THR A 50 12.37 3.89 -7.23
C THR A 50 11.12 3.19 -6.70
N ILE A 51 10.88 3.26 -5.37
CA ILE A 51 9.61 2.90 -4.73
C ILE A 51 8.73 4.15 -4.66
N PHE A 52 9.24 5.19 -3.99
CA PHE A 52 8.66 6.53 -3.93
C PHE A 52 9.73 7.57 -4.21
N ARG A 53 9.33 8.82 -4.47
CA ARG A 53 10.31 9.92 -4.57
C ARG A 53 11.14 9.98 -3.29
N GLY A 54 12.45 9.79 -3.44
CA GLY A 54 13.42 9.80 -2.34
C GLY A 54 13.55 8.48 -1.58
N ILE A 55 12.85 7.42 -2.00
CA ILE A 55 12.90 6.08 -1.41
C ILE A 55 13.14 5.06 -2.51
N TYR A 56 14.12 4.21 -2.33
CA TYR A 56 14.63 3.32 -3.36
C TYR A 56 14.83 1.91 -2.83
N TYR A 57 14.74 0.95 -3.74
CA TYR A 57 15.21 -0.42 -3.55
C TYR A 57 16.57 -0.58 -4.19
N LEU A 58 17.56 -1.10 -3.46
CA LEU A 58 18.89 -1.38 -3.96
C LEU A 58 19.05 -2.88 -4.23
N ARG A 59 19.14 -3.24 -5.50
CA ARG A 59 19.47 -4.60 -5.94
C ARG A 59 20.91 -4.93 -5.61
N ASP A 60 21.14 -6.14 -5.13
CA ASP A 60 22.49 -6.72 -5.13
C ASP A 60 22.87 -7.26 -6.52
N PHE A 61 24.08 -7.82 -6.63
CA PHE A 61 24.57 -8.35 -7.89
C PHE A 61 23.78 -9.58 -8.37
N ASN A 62 23.31 -10.43 -7.45
CA ASN A 62 22.53 -11.60 -7.79
C ASN A 62 21.13 -11.21 -8.28
N GLU A 63 20.42 -10.36 -7.57
CA GLU A 63 19.12 -9.84 -7.98
C GLU A 63 19.18 -9.10 -9.33
N LYS A 64 20.30 -8.41 -9.59
CA LYS A 64 20.52 -7.77 -10.90
C LYS A 64 20.74 -8.81 -12.01
N LYS A 65 21.42 -9.90 -11.72
CA LYS A 65 21.70 -10.98 -12.70
C LYS A 65 20.44 -11.80 -12.99
N THR A 66 19.67 -12.16 -11.96
CA THR A 66 18.49 -13.02 -12.08
C THR A 66 17.22 -12.27 -12.46
N GLY A 67 17.17 -10.95 -12.24
CA GLY A 67 15.95 -10.14 -12.37
C GLY A 67 14.97 -10.31 -11.21
N VAL A 68 15.20 -11.28 -10.31
CA VAL A 68 14.30 -11.58 -9.19
C VAL A 68 14.62 -10.68 -8.00
N ILE A 69 13.59 -10.08 -7.42
CA ILE A 69 13.65 -9.24 -6.22
C ILE A 69 13.17 -10.09 -5.03
N LYS A 70 13.84 -9.94 -3.88
CA LYS A 70 13.53 -10.73 -2.66
C LYS A 70 12.26 -10.26 -1.94
N TYR A 71 11.80 -9.06 -2.25
CA TYR A 71 10.64 -8.44 -1.63
C TYR A 71 9.47 -8.42 -2.60
N SER A 72 8.28 -8.72 -2.12
CA SER A 72 7.05 -8.51 -2.88
C SER A 72 6.76 -7.01 -3.05
N THR A 73 5.92 -6.65 -4.01
CA THR A 73 5.50 -5.26 -4.22
C THR A 73 4.79 -4.68 -3.01
N ASP A 74 4.02 -5.49 -2.29
CA ASP A 74 3.34 -5.08 -1.05
C ASP A 74 4.33 -4.76 0.07
N GLU A 75 5.38 -5.55 0.21
CA GLU A 75 6.45 -5.28 1.18
C GLU A 75 7.19 -3.98 0.85
N LEU A 76 7.49 -3.76 -0.42
CA LEU A 76 8.13 -2.52 -0.88
C LEU A 76 7.23 -1.30 -0.66
N LEU A 77 5.91 -1.45 -0.89
CA LEU A 77 4.92 -0.43 -0.60
C LEU A 77 4.88 -0.13 0.91
N SER A 78 4.74 -1.16 1.75
CA SER A 78 4.67 -1.03 3.20
C SER A 78 5.87 -0.29 3.77
N GLU A 79 7.07 -0.76 3.45
CA GLU A 79 8.31 -0.12 3.88
C GLU A 79 8.46 1.30 3.31
N GLY A 80 8.08 1.50 2.07
CA GLY A 80 8.07 2.81 1.45
C GLY A 80 7.14 3.80 2.16
N LEU A 81 5.95 3.39 2.56
CA LEU A 81 4.99 4.20 3.33
C LEU A 81 5.53 4.49 4.73
N ARG A 82 6.11 3.49 5.41
CA ARG A 82 6.76 3.67 6.71
C ARG A 82 7.86 4.73 6.63
N LEU A 83 8.74 4.65 5.65
CA LEU A 83 9.82 5.63 5.44
C LEU A 83 9.32 7.02 5.05
N LYS A 84 8.11 7.11 4.48
CA LYS A 84 7.42 8.40 4.25
C LYS A 84 6.72 8.95 5.48
N GLY A 85 6.73 8.23 6.61
CA GLY A 85 6.03 8.60 7.82
C GLY A 85 4.50 8.50 7.69
N VAL A 86 4.00 7.59 6.84
CA VAL A 86 2.58 7.25 6.74
C VAL A 86 2.36 6.07 7.69
N GLY A 87 1.86 6.35 8.89
CA GLY A 87 1.65 5.33 9.93
C GLY A 87 0.34 4.57 9.73
N ASN A 88 -0.73 5.27 9.35
CA ASN A 88 -2.04 4.70 9.17
C ASN A 88 -2.34 4.49 7.67
N TRP A 89 -2.36 3.23 7.27
CA TRP A 89 -2.71 2.79 5.92
C TRP A 89 -3.11 1.32 5.92
N TYR A 90 -3.86 0.89 4.91
CA TYR A 90 -4.19 -0.51 4.65
C TYR A 90 -4.61 -0.71 3.18
N PHE A 91 -4.51 -1.95 2.71
CA PHE A 91 -5.17 -2.37 1.48
C PHE A 91 -6.66 -2.51 1.76
N GLY A 92 -7.49 -1.87 0.94
CA GLY A 92 -8.95 -1.87 1.09
C GLY A 92 -9.67 -2.06 -0.23
N LEU A 93 -10.98 -1.90 -0.20
CA LEU A 93 -11.86 -2.01 -1.36
C LEU A 93 -11.66 -3.36 -2.09
N ASN A 94 -11.69 -3.35 -3.42
CA ASN A 94 -11.53 -4.56 -4.23
C ASN A 94 -10.23 -5.33 -3.92
N THR A 95 -9.16 -4.63 -3.51
CA THR A 95 -7.90 -5.28 -3.12
C THR A 95 -8.08 -6.14 -1.87
N ALA A 96 -8.82 -5.66 -0.88
CA ALA A 96 -9.13 -6.45 0.32
C ALA A 96 -10.09 -7.61 0.00
N LEU A 97 -11.15 -7.39 -0.79
CA LEU A 97 -12.07 -8.45 -1.24
C LEU A 97 -11.31 -9.59 -1.93
N LYS A 98 -10.39 -9.25 -2.84
CA LYS A 98 -9.55 -10.23 -3.53
C LYS A 98 -8.67 -11.03 -2.55
N ARG A 99 -8.07 -10.38 -1.55
CA ARG A 99 -7.23 -11.04 -0.54
C ARG A 99 -8.01 -11.98 0.38
N MET A 100 -9.26 -11.66 0.63
CA MET A 100 -10.18 -12.50 1.41
C MET A 100 -10.87 -13.60 0.56
N ASN A 101 -10.57 -13.67 -0.75
CA ASN A 101 -11.23 -14.55 -1.73
C ASN A 101 -12.75 -14.32 -1.82
N LEU A 102 -13.22 -13.12 -1.53
CA LEU A 102 -14.63 -12.71 -1.65
C LEU A 102 -15.00 -12.27 -3.07
N THR A 103 -14.04 -12.16 -3.96
CA THR A 103 -14.26 -11.89 -5.38
C THR A 103 -13.24 -12.63 -6.24
N HIS A 104 -13.67 -13.07 -7.42
CA HIS A 104 -12.82 -13.67 -8.44
C HIS A 104 -12.46 -12.67 -9.56
N GLU A 105 -12.90 -11.43 -9.45
CA GLU A 105 -12.58 -10.40 -10.44
C GLU A 105 -11.10 -10.05 -10.45
N ILE A 106 -10.58 -9.75 -11.63
CA ILE A 106 -9.19 -9.31 -11.83
C ILE A 106 -9.19 -7.79 -11.91
N PHE A 107 -8.58 -7.16 -10.93
CA PHE A 107 -8.42 -5.71 -10.88
C PHE A 107 -7.02 -5.30 -11.34
N ALA A 108 -6.96 -4.32 -12.23
CA ALA A 108 -5.69 -3.77 -12.74
C ALA A 108 -4.98 -2.84 -11.75
N VAL A 109 -5.65 -2.46 -10.65
CA VAL A 109 -5.19 -1.48 -9.67
C VAL A 109 -5.50 -1.95 -8.27
N ASP A 110 -4.50 -1.91 -7.39
CA ASP A 110 -4.65 -2.15 -5.97
C ASP A 110 -4.93 -0.83 -5.22
N TYR A 111 -5.89 -0.86 -4.29
CA TYR A 111 -6.30 0.30 -3.52
C TYR A 111 -5.61 0.35 -2.16
N VAL A 112 -4.99 1.49 -1.87
CA VAL A 112 -4.30 1.78 -0.61
C VAL A 112 -4.99 2.96 0.07
N LEU A 113 -5.75 2.68 1.13
CA LEU A 113 -6.37 3.72 1.94
C LEU A 113 -5.35 4.23 2.96
N ASN A 114 -5.25 5.56 3.10
CA ASN A 114 -4.28 6.18 3.98
C ASN A 114 -4.80 7.52 4.54
N GLU A 115 -4.17 8.02 5.61
CA GLU A 115 -4.57 9.26 6.28
C GLU A 115 -3.99 10.54 5.67
N ARG A 116 -2.97 10.45 4.80
CA ARG A 116 -2.15 11.61 4.42
C ARG A 116 -2.45 12.19 3.06
N PHE A 117 -2.56 11.37 2.04
CA PHE A 117 -2.62 11.87 0.66
C PHE A 117 -3.57 11.08 -0.22
N ASN A 118 -4.09 11.75 -1.24
CA ASN A 118 -4.90 11.19 -2.32
C ASN A 118 -4.15 11.26 -3.64
N ARG A 119 -4.37 10.31 -4.54
CA ARG A 119 -3.87 10.37 -5.92
C ARG A 119 -5.02 10.14 -6.89
N VAL A 120 -5.06 10.96 -7.92
CA VAL A 120 -6.06 10.82 -8.99
C VAL A 120 -5.67 9.71 -9.98
N ARG A 121 -4.36 9.48 -10.15
CA ARG A 121 -3.83 8.45 -11.06
C ARG A 121 -3.07 7.39 -10.29
N PRO A 122 -3.20 6.12 -10.68
CA PRO A 122 -2.41 5.05 -10.13
C PRO A 122 -0.90 5.33 -10.22
N MET A 123 -0.17 4.80 -9.28
CA MET A 123 1.28 4.82 -9.27
C MET A 123 1.80 3.40 -9.44
N GLU A 124 2.66 3.22 -10.41
CA GLU A 124 3.35 1.95 -10.62
C GLU A 124 4.50 1.79 -9.63
N ILE A 125 4.56 0.63 -8.98
CA ILE A 125 5.68 0.16 -8.17
C ILE A 125 6.00 -1.26 -8.65
N PHE A 126 7.12 -1.43 -9.35
CA PHE A 126 7.62 -2.73 -9.81
C PHE A 126 6.59 -3.58 -10.57
N GLY A 127 5.85 -2.94 -11.48
CA GLY A 127 4.86 -3.60 -12.34
C GLY A 127 3.45 -3.73 -11.72
N SER A 128 3.26 -3.38 -10.46
CA SER A 128 1.93 -3.29 -9.83
C SER A 128 1.46 -1.84 -9.74
N ASN A 129 0.18 -1.61 -10.01
CA ASN A 129 -0.43 -0.28 -9.97
C ASN A 129 -1.19 -0.08 -8.66
N PHE A 130 -0.90 1.01 -7.94
CA PHE A 130 -1.53 1.37 -6.67
C PHE A 130 -2.24 2.71 -6.77
N LEU A 131 -3.50 2.75 -6.36
CA LEU A 131 -4.27 3.98 -6.20
C LEU A 131 -4.41 4.33 -4.72
N PHE A 132 -3.90 5.49 -4.35
CA PHE A 132 -3.93 5.97 -2.97
C PHE A 132 -5.18 6.82 -2.73
N VAL A 133 -5.98 6.40 -1.76
CA VAL A 133 -7.21 7.09 -1.35
C VAL A 133 -7.04 7.60 0.07
N LYS A 134 -7.22 8.90 0.25
CA LYS A 134 -7.21 9.52 1.58
C LYS A 134 -8.57 9.37 2.23
N ILE A 135 -8.58 8.85 3.46
CA ILE A 135 -9.78 8.80 4.31
C ILE A 135 -9.53 9.47 5.67
N LYS A 136 -10.61 9.65 6.44
CA LYS A 136 -10.54 10.30 7.75
C LYS A 136 -9.72 9.48 8.74
N PRO A 137 -8.88 10.11 9.60
CA PRO A 137 -8.08 9.40 10.60
C PRO A 137 -8.91 8.53 11.56
N SER A 138 -10.13 8.94 11.91
CA SER A 138 -11.03 8.16 12.79
C SER A 138 -11.40 6.78 12.24
N LEU A 139 -11.28 6.58 10.92
CA LEU A 139 -11.59 5.29 10.27
C LEU A 139 -10.44 4.27 10.34
N PHE A 140 -9.32 4.60 10.99
CA PHE A 140 -8.18 3.68 11.17
C PHE A 140 -8.17 2.96 12.52
N SER A 141 -9.17 3.16 13.39
CA SER A 141 -9.22 2.60 14.73
C SER A 141 -9.90 1.22 14.84
N PHE A 142 -10.45 0.69 13.75
CA PHE A 142 -11.20 -0.57 13.73
C PHE A 142 -11.09 -1.29 12.38
N GLY A 143 -11.35 -2.60 12.36
CA GLY A 143 -11.49 -3.40 11.15
C GLY A 143 -10.23 -3.48 10.29
N ILE A 144 -9.05 -3.28 10.86
CA ILE A 144 -7.76 -3.41 10.16
C ILE A 144 -7.02 -4.62 10.72
N GLU A 145 -6.77 -5.55 9.84
CA GLU A 145 -5.99 -6.75 10.10
C GLU A 145 -4.54 -6.56 9.69
N LYS A 146 -3.63 -7.25 10.40
CA LYS A 146 -2.20 -7.26 10.12
C LYS A 146 -1.73 -8.66 9.84
N THR A 147 -0.99 -8.81 8.76
CA THR A 147 -0.20 -9.99 8.45
C THR A 147 1.28 -9.61 8.43
N THR A 148 2.14 -10.49 8.92
CA THR A 148 3.59 -10.33 8.81
C THR A 148 4.10 -11.25 7.71
N THR A 149 4.88 -10.71 6.79
CA THR A 149 5.48 -11.49 5.69
C THR A 149 6.69 -12.30 6.15
N ALA A 150 7.23 -13.13 5.27
CA ALA A 150 8.47 -13.88 5.53
C ALA A 150 9.70 -12.99 5.75
N ASN A 151 9.64 -11.71 5.35
CA ASN A 151 10.68 -10.71 5.58
C ASN A 151 10.41 -9.84 6.82
N ASP A 152 9.52 -10.26 7.73
CA ASP A 152 9.10 -9.54 8.93
C ASP A 152 8.50 -8.16 8.66
N ILE A 153 7.90 -7.96 7.48
CA ILE A 153 7.27 -6.70 7.09
C ILE A 153 5.75 -6.79 7.32
N PRO A 154 5.17 -5.87 8.10
CA PRO A 154 3.74 -5.85 8.33
C PRO A 154 2.99 -5.37 7.09
N ILE A 155 1.93 -6.07 6.73
CA ILE A 155 0.97 -5.69 5.69
C ILE A 155 -0.40 -5.53 6.36
N ASN A 156 -1.03 -4.39 6.16
CA ASN A 156 -2.35 -4.07 6.72
C ASN A 156 -3.42 -4.19 5.64
N TYR A 157 -4.58 -4.74 5.97
CA TYR A 157 -5.75 -4.75 5.10
C TYR A 157 -7.05 -4.65 5.92
N SER A 158 -8.13 -4.16 5.30
CA SER A 158 -9.42 -4.11 5.96
C SER A 158 -10.06 -5.49 5.99
N ASP A 159 -10.79 -5.79 7.09
CA ASP A 159 -11.70 -6.94 7.13
C ASP A 159 -12.92 -6.74 6.20
N ALA A 160 -13.77 -7.74 6.07
CA ALA A 160 -14.88 -7.73 5.14
C ALA A 160 -15.88 -6.59 5.45
N GLU A 161 -16.25 -6.42 6.71
CA GLU A 161 -17.22 -5.41 7.13
C GLU A 161 -16.70 -4.00 6.90
N LYS A 162 -15.44 -3.74 7.26
CA LYS A 162 -14.82 -2.45 7.00
C LYS A 162 -14.67 -2.19 5.52
N THR A 163 -14.32 -3.21 4.73
CA THR A 163 -14.19 -3.11 3.28
C THR A 163 -15.50 -2.64 2.65
N LEU A 164 -16.63 -3.26 3.00
CA LEU A 164 -17.94 -2.87 2.47
C LEU A 164 -18.33 -1.45 2.89
N LEU A 165 -18.07 -1.07 4.14
CA LEU A 165 -18.37 0.28 4.63
C LEU A 165 -17.51 1.34 3.95
N ASP A 166 -16.23 1.08 3.71
CA ASP A 166 -15.35 1.97 2.96
C ASP A 166 -15.83 2.12 1.50
N MET A 167 -16.25 1.02 0.86
CA MET A 167 -16.82 1.06 -0.49
C MET A 167 -18.12 1.87 -0.51
N ALA A 168 -19.05 1.62 0.40
CA ALA A 168 -20.30 2.36 0.53
C ALA A 168 -20.05 3.87 0.75
N TYR A 169 -19.12 4.19 1.62
CA TYR A 169 -18.73 5.58 1.92
C TYR A 169 -18.12 6.29 0.70
N LEU A 170 -17.20 5.65 0.01
CA LEU A 170 -16.55 6.23 -1.18
C LEU A 170 -17.52 6.29 -2.37
N TYR A 171 -18.43 5.32 -2.53
CA TYR A 171 -19.50 5.37 -3.51
C TYR A 171 -20.40 6.59 -3.26
N ARG A 172 -20.78 6.83 -2.01
CA ARG A 172 -21.58 8.00 -1.65
C ARG A 172 -20.85 9.30 -1.96
N LEU A 173 -19.55 9.39 -1.64
CA LEU A 173 -18.73 10.56 -1.95
C LEU A 173 -18.57 10.80 -3.46
N SER A 174 -18.58 9.74 -4.26
CA SER A 174 -18.53 9.83 -5.73
C SER A 174 -19.89 10.11 -6.39
N GLY A 175 -20.96 10.31 -5.61
CA GLY A 175 -22.28 10.61 -6.11
C GLY A 175 -23.12 9.40 -6.53
N LYS A 176 -22.71 8.16 -6.19
CA LYS A 176 -23.56 6.98 -6.43
C LYS A 176 -24.86 7.04 -5.65
N SER A 177 -25.94 6.49 -6.22
CA SER A 177 -27.27 6.43 -5.59
C SER A 177 -27.28 5.51 -4.36
N GLY A 178 -28.29 5.66 -3.50
CA GLY A 178 -28.50 4.77 -2.36
C GLY A 178 -28.72 3.32 -2.81
N GLU A 179 -29.52 3.12 -3.86
CA GLU A 179 -29.81 1.81 -4.44
C GLU A 179 -28.53 1.09 -4.92
N ALA A 180 -27.60 1.79 -5.57
CA ALA A 180 -26.33 1.20 -5.99
C ALA A 180 -25.47 0.76 -4.79
N ILE A 181 -25.57 1.44 -3.65
CA ILE A 181 -24.88 1.07 -2.43
C ILE A 181 -25.60 -0.10 -1.74
N ILE A 182 -26.93 -0.13 -1.74
CA ILE A 182 -27.72 -1.25 -1.22
C ILE A 182 -27.35 -2.52 -1.99
N SER A 183 -27.38 -2.49 -3.32
CA SER A 183 -27.02 -3.64 -4.16
C SER A 183 -25.59 -4.16 -3.87
N LEU A 184 -24.64 -3.25 -3.64
CA LEU A 184 -23.28 -3.63 -3.23
C LEU A 184 -23.29 -4.37 -1.88
N ILE A 185 -24.05 -3.90 -0.89
CA ILE A 185 -24.11 -4.54 0.43
C ILE A 185 -24.80 -5.91 0.34
N GLU A 186 -25.90 -6.00 -0.41
CA GLU A 186 -26.64 -7.26 -0.63
C GLU A 186 -25.77 -8.33 -1.29
N GLU A 187 -24.92 -7.94 -2.26
CA GLU A 187 -23.99 -8.83 -2.95
C GLU A 187 -23.06 -9.57 -1.97
N TYR A 188 -22.61 -8.90 -0.92
CA TYR A 188 -21.67 -9.46 0.07
C TYR A 188 -22.31 -9.75 1.44
N ALA A 189 -23.63 -9.63 1.56
CA ALA A 189 -24.34 -9.81 2.85
C ALA A 189 -24.18 -11.20 3.48
N GLY A 190 -23.90 -12.22 2.64
CA GLY A 190 -23.62 -13.59 3.08
C GLY A 190 -22.22 -13.80 3.65
N ASP A 191 -21.29 -12.90 3.34
CA ASP A 191 -19.86 -13.04 3.64
C ASP A 191 -19.42 -12.20 4.85
N VAL A 192 -20.35 -11.48 5.50
CA VAL A 192 -20.07 -10.56 6.60
C VAL A 192 -20.89 -10.84 7.84
N ASP A 193 -20.34 -10.52 9.00
CA ASP A 193 -21.10 -10.48 10.25
C ASP A 193 -21.94 -9.19 10.29
N LYS A 194 -23.26 -9.36 10.13
CA LYS A 194 -24.23 -8.25 10.12
C LYS A 194 -24.18 -7.39 11.40
N LYS A 195 -23.95 -8.00 12.58
CA LYS A 195 -23.85 -7.26 13.85
C LYS A 195 -22.61 -6.39 13.88
N LYS A 196 -21.49 -6.93 13.42
CA LYS A 196 -20.20 -6.24 13.31
C LYS A 196 -20.29 -5.09 12.29
N LEU A 197 -20.91 -5.35 11.12
CA LEU A 197 -21.15 -4.34 10.09
C LEU A 197 -21.94 -3.15 10.63
N ILE A 198 -23.07 -3.40 11.32
CA ILE A 198 -23.90 -2.36 11.96
C ILE A 198 -23.11 -1.59 13.03
N ASN A 199 -22.30 -2.30 13.82
CA ASN A 199 -21.48 -1.66 14.85
C ASN A 199 -20.41 -0.73 14.22
N TYR A 200 -19.74 -1.19 13.19
CA TYR A 200 -18.73 -0.39 12.46
C TYR A 200 -19.35 0.81 11.74
N ALA A 201 -20.58 0.67 11.22
CA ALA A 201 -21.30 1.75 10.54
C ALA A 201 -21.50 3.00 11.40
N LYS A 202 -21.46 2.88 12.73
CA LYS A 202 -21.54 4.01 13.66
C LYS A 202 -20.38 5.01 13.54
N ASN A 203 -19.24 4.56 12.96
CA ASN A 203 -18.07 5.40 12.74
C ASN A 203 -18.13 6.18 11.42
N TYR A 204 -19.11 5.89 10.57
CA TYR A 204 -19.35 6.55 9.29
C TYR A 204 -20.47 7.59 9.39
N PRO A 205 -20.66 8.44 8.36
CA PRO A 205 -21.79 9.38 8.35
C PRO A 205 -23.13 8.66 8.52
N LYS A 206 -24.08 9.27 9.22
CA LYS A 206 -25.42 8.71 9.50
C LYS A 206 -26.15 8.20 8.23
N THR A 207 -25.88 8.82 7.08
CA THR A 207 -26.43 8.40 5.78
C THR A 207 -25.98 6.99 5.39
N ILE A 208 -24.74 6.62 5.68
CA ILE A 208 -24.25 5.25 5.43
C ILE A 208 -24.94 4.28 6.39
N GLY A 209 -25.05 4.60 7.68
CA GLY A 209 -25.77 3.76 8.65
C GLY A 209 -27.21 3.47 8.25
N LYS A 210 -27.94 4.47 7.69
CA LYS A 210 -29.30 4.26 7.18
C LYS A 210 -29.35 3.31 5.99
N ILE A 211 -28.45 3.48 5.02
CA ILE A 211 -28.35 2.60 3.83
C ILE A 211 -28.00 1.15 4.25
N ILE A 212 -27.10 0.98 5.21
CA ILE A 212 -26.76 -0.36 5.74
C ILE A 212 -27.97 -1.00 6.42
N ALA A 213 -28.71 -0.24 7.24
CA ALA A 213 -29.92 -0.77 7.89
C ALA A 213 -31.00 -1.18 6.88
N GLU A 214 -31.18 -0.42 5.80
CA GLU A 214 -32.10 -0.71 4.71
C GLU A 214 -31.67 -1.96 3.93
N ALA A 215 -30.38 -2.12 3.61
CA ALA A 215 -29.85 -3.26 2.88
C ALA A 215 -29.89 -4.59 3.68
N LEU A 216 -29.93 -4.52 5.00
CA LEU A 216 -29.94 -5.71 5.85
C LEU A 216 -31.34 -6.17 6.31
N GLY A 217 -32.40 -5.39 5.97
CA GLY A 217 -33.80 -5.70 6.24
C GLY A 217 -34.17 -5.43 7.67
#